data_6a3eabd829b8c86f71b2ea8e27a29637
#
_entry.id   6a3eabd829b8c86f71b2ea8e27a29637
#
_cell.length_a   1.000
_cell.length_b   1.000
_cell.length_c   1.000
_cell.angle_alpha   90.00
_cell.angle_beta   90.00
_cell.angle_gamma   90.00
#
_symmetry.space_group_name_H-M   'P 1'
#
loop_
_entity.id
_entity.type
_entity.pdbx_description
1 polymer ?
#
loop_
_entity_poly.entity_id
_entity_poly.type
_entity_poly.pdbx_seq_one_letter_code
_entity_poly.pdbx_strand_id
1 'polypeptide(L)'
;LNKKEILVVSDTHYGSIWCQPSMVNTACYEAYNRGITDFYHIGDISDGDYSRVRPNHIHEVFLYGATGQINYVIENLPKYPGVKWHAIQGSHDQTHQFNYGVVLADEVAKKRPDFEYLGQDRAFVYFGNCKVELFHPGGGTSRILSTKPQNGIDQMASGTKPKLSIRGHYHKIYYMLYRNIHMLLAPCNVDQSSFMMKNELPNLMGDYFLTI
;
A
#
# COMPACT_ATOMS: atom_id res chain seq x y z
N LEU A 1 -26.30 6.99 9.81
CA LEU A 1 -25.01 6.36 9.53
C LEU A 1 -23.96 7.47 9.54
N ASN A 2 -23.02 7.43 10.49
CA ASN A 2 -21.90 8.36 10.48
C ASN A 2 -20.97 7.96 9.32
N LYS A 3 -20.92 8.78 8.29
CA LYS A 3 -19.98 8.60 7.19
C LYS A 3 -18.57 8.92 7.69
N LYS A 4 -17.61 8.10 7.36
CA LYS A 4 -16.19 8.32 7.63
C LYS A 4 -15.45 8.46 6.30
N GLU A 5 -14.78 9.58 6.09
CA GLU A 5 -13.85 9.73 4.97
C GLU A 5 -12.46 9.28 5.38
N ILE A 6 -11.77 8.59 4.48
CA ILE A 6 -10.39 8.12 4.62
C ILE A 6 -9.60 8.40 3.35
N LEU A 7 -8.28 8.59 3.51
CA LEU A 7 -7.34 8.55 2.40
C LEU A 7 -6.74 7.14 2.31
N VAL A 8 -6.64 6.61 1.09
CA VAL A 8 -5.95 5.35 0.80
C VAL A 8 -4.81 5.62 -0.16
N VAL A 9 -3.61 5.30 0.29
CA VAL A 9 -2.33 5.38 -0.45
C VAL A 9 -1.79 3.97 -0.59
N SER A 10 -1.11 3.66 -1.68
CA SER A 10 -0.50 2.34 -1.90
C SER A 10 0.76 2.46 -2.73
N ASP A 11 1.64 1.47 -2.56
CA ASP A 11 2.76 1.24 -3.47
C ASP A 11 3.59 2.53 -3.70
N THR A 12 4.09 3.12 -2.62
CA THR A 12 4.91 4.34 -2.65
C THR A 12 6.36 4.09 -3.03
N HIS A 13 6.86 2.88 -2.78
CA HIS A 13 8.21 2.44 -3.10
C HIS A 13 9.29 3.45 -2.72
N TYR A 14 9.21 4.02 -1.51
CA TYR A 14 10.22 4.96 -1.02
C TYR A 14 11.61 4.30 -1.01
N GLY A 15 12.58 5.02 -1.56
CA GLY A 15 13.93 4.51 -1.82
C GLY A 15 14.19 4.18 -3.29
N SER A 16 13.16 4.02 -4.11
CA SER A 16 13.24 3.90 -5.56
C SER A 16 13.47 5.23 -6.23
N ILE A 17 14.29 5.26 -7.30
CA ILE A 17 14.44 6.45 -8.17
C ILE A 17 13.11 6.81 -8.87
N TRP A 18 12.16 5.89 -8.91
CA TRP A 18 10.85 6.04 -9.56
C TRP A 18 9.75 6.51 -8.60
N CYS A 19 10.01 6.55 -7.27
CA CYS A 19 9.00 6.97 -6.31
C CYS A 19 8.56 8.43 -6.54
N GLN A 20 7.29 8.73 -6.22
CA GLN A 20 6.67 10.03 -6.46
C GLN A 20 6.21 10.69 -5.14
N PRO A 21 7.14 11.14 -4.27
CA PRO A 21 6.77 11.73 -2.97
C PRO A 21 5.87 12.96 -3.08
N SER A 22 5.99 13.72 -4.17
CA SER A 22 5.16 14.91 -4.43
C SER A 22 3.68 14.56 -4.60
N MET A 23 3.37 13.42 -5.20
CA MET A 23 1.98 12.94 -5.33
C MET A 23 1.40 12.61 -3.97
N VAL A 24 2.14 11.82 -3.16
CA VAL A 24 1.73 11.48 -1.80
C VAL A 24 1.53 12.73 -0.96
N ASN A 25 2.45 13.69 -1.04
CA ASN A 25 2.33 14.97 -0.33
C ASN A 25 1.06 15.74 -0.74
N THR A 26 0.76 15.79 -2.04
CA THR A 26 -0.43 16.48 -2.56
C THR A 26 -1.72 15.81 -2.08
N ALA A 27 -1.82 14.49 -2.17
CA ALA A 27 -2.98 13.74 -1.72
C ALA A 27 -3.21 13.87 -0.20
N CYS A 28 -2.13 13.79 0.58
CA CYS A 28 -2.20 13.96 2.03
C CYS A 28 -2.58 15.38 2.44
N TYR A 29 -2.05 16.39 1.76
CA TYR A 29 -2.41 17.80 1.99
C TYR A 29 -3.89 18.06 1.69
N GLU A 30 -4.38 17.54 0.56
CA GLU A 30 -5.80 17.63 0.19
C GLU A 30 -6.69 16.90 1.21
N ALA A 31 -6.30 15.69 1.65
CA ALA A 31 -7.02 14.94 2.66
C ALA A 31 -7.09 15.70 3.99
N TYR A 32 -5.97 16.26 4.43
CA TYR A 32 -5.90 17.07 5.65
C TYR A 32 -6.82 18.30 5.58
N ASN A 33 -6.84 19.01 4.45
CA ASN A 33 -7.72 20.17 4.24
C ASN A 33 -9.21 19.79 4.21
N ARG A 34 -9.55 18.55 3.85
CA ARG A 34 -10.91 18.00 3.95
C ARG A 34 -11.27 17.55 5.38
N GLY A 35 -10.35 17.63 6.33
CA GLY A 35 -10.54 17.16 7.69
C GLY A 35 -10.47 15.63 7.84
N ILE A 36 -9.87 14.93 6.88
CA ILE A 36 -9.63 13.49 6.96
C ILE A 36 -8.49 13.23 7.95
N THR A 37 -8.73 12.39 8.95
CA THR A 37 -7.79 12.11 10.04
C THR A 37 -7.15 10.74 9.96
N ASP A 38 -7.67 9.85 9.11
CA ASP A 38 -7.19 8.48 9.01
C ASP A 38 -6.71 8.20 7.58
N PHE A 39 -5.40 7.97 7.45
CA PHE A 39 -4.73 7.64 6.22
C PHE A 39 -4.32 6.17 6.25
N TYR A 40 -4.60 5.44 5.19
CA TYR A 40 -4.32 4.01 5.08
C TYR A 40 -3.28 3.75 4.01
N HIS A 41 -2.23 2.99 4.34
CA HIS A 41 -1.23 2.55 3.38
C HIS A 41 -1.36 1.04 3.13
N ILE A 42 -1.53 0.66 1.85
CA ILE A 42 -1.85 -0.72 1.47
C ILE A 42 -0.60 -1.51 1.04
N GLY A 43 0.53 -1.27 1.70
CA GLY A 43 1.79 -2.00 1.50
C GLY A 43 2.67 -1.46 0.37
N ASP A 44 3.86 -2.06 0.25
CA ASP A 44 4.96 -1.58 -0.59
C ASP A 44 5.28 -0.11 -0.31
N ILE A 45 5.49 0.18 1.00
CA ILE A 45 5.86 1.51 1.52
C ILE A 45 7.25 1.87 1.02
N SER A 46 8.18 0.92 1.10
CA SER A 46 9.55 1.02 0.60
C SER A 46 9.76 0.20 -0.66
N ASP A 47 10.82 0.50 -1.39
CA ASP A 47 11.18 -0.28 -2.59
C ASP A 47 11.82 -1.64 -2.25
N GLY A 48 12.21 -1.81 -1.00
CA GLY A 48 12.83 -3.05 -0.54
C GLY A 48 14.25 -3.26 -1.04
N ASP A 49 14.71 -4.50 -0.96
CA ASP A 49 16.02 -4.92 -1.45
C ASP A 49 15.92 -6.24 -2.21
N TYR A 50 15.80 -6.17 -3.52
CA TYR A 50 15.79 -7.29 -4.43
C TYR A 50 17.16 -7.63 -5.03
N SER A 51 18.25 -7.02 -4.56
CA SER A 51 19.59 -7.16 -5.14
C SER A 51 20.05 -8.62 -5.25
N ARG A 52 19.61 -9.50 -4.35
CA ARG A 52 19.94 -10.95 -4.36
C ARG A 52 19.32 -11.71 -5.53
N VAL A 53 18.14 -11.32 -6.00
CA VAL A 53 17.38 -12.03 -7.05
C VAL A 53 17.29 -11.21 -8.34
N ARG A 54 17.51 -9.92 -8.25
CA ARG A 54 17.56 -8.95 -9.37
C ARG A 54 18.77 -8.04 -9.20
N PRO A 55 19.96 -8.46 -9.61
CA PRO A 55 21.18 -7.67 -9.39
C PRO A 55 21.10 -6.23 -9.90
N ASN A 56 20.37 -5.99 -10.99
CA ASN A 56 20.20 -4.64 -11.57
C ASN A 56 19.30 -3.74 -10.71
N HIS A 57 18.57 -4.27 -9.75
CA HIS A 57 17.73 -3.48 -8.83
C HIS A 57 18.56 -2.43 -8.06
N ILE A 58 19.84 -2.70 -7.84
CA ILE A 58 20.76 -1.75 -7.21
C ILE A 58 20.86 -0.41 -7.97
N HIS A 59 20.59 -0.38 -9.26
CA HIS A 59 20.60 0.83 -10.07
C HIS A 59 19.25 1.56 -10.07
N GLU A 60 18.22 0.96 -9.49
CA GLU A 60 16.85 1.52 -9.40
C GLU A 60 16.53 2.10 -8.02
N VAL A 61 17.43 1.96 -7.06
CA VAL A 61 17.28 2.51 -5.72
C VAL A 61 18.35 3.57 -5.44
N PHE A 62 17.96 4.66 -4.82
CA PHE A 62 18.90 5.68 -4.32
C PHE A 62 19.24 5.49 -2.84
N LEU A 63 18.50 4.61 -2.13
CA LEU A 63 18.75 4.24 -0.74
C LEU A 63 18.86 2.73 -0.61
N TYR A 64 20.01 2.26 -0.15
CA TYR A 64 20.31 0.85 0.02
C TYR A 64 20.08 0.40 1.45
N GLY A 65 19.58 -0.86 1.58
CA GLY A 65 19.40 -1.52 2.87
C GLY A 65 18.25 -0.97 3.69
N ALA A 66 17.91 -1.71 4.74
CA ALA A 66 16.74 -1.43 5.56
C ALA A 66 16.80 -0.06 6.26
N THR A 67 17.92 0.25 6.90
CA THR A 67 18.07 1.48 7.70
C THR A 67 17.86 2.75 6.88
N GLY A 68 18.42 2.81 5.66
CA GLY A 68 18.27 3.95 4.78
C GLY A 68 16.81 4.18 4.38
N GLN A 69 16.13 3.13 3.94
CA GLN A 69 14.74 3.21 3.52
C GLN A 69 13.78 3.48 4.69
N ILE A 70 14.00 2.87 5.86
CA ILE A 70 13.22 3.15 7.07
C ILE A 70 13.32 4.63 7.47
N ASN A 71 14.55 5.17 7.54
CA ASN A 71 14.73 6.58 7.90
C ASN A 71 14.08 7.51 6.88
N TYR A 72 14.18 7.18 5.60
CA TYR A 72 13.53 7.96 4.55
C TYR A 72 12.00 7.97 4.69
N VAL A 73 11.39 6.83 4.98
CA VAL A 73 9.94 6.75 5.26
C VAL A 73 9.57 7.61 6.47
N ILE A 74 10.36 7.53 7.55
CA ILE A 74 10.13 8.31 8.78
C ILE A 74 10.13 9.82 8.49
N GLU A 75 11.07 10.27 7.67
CA GLU A 75 11.30 11.69 7.36
C GLU A 75 10.34 12.22 6.28
N ASN A 76 9.99 11.39 5.29
CA ASN A 76 9.30 11.86 4.09
C ASN A 76 7.82 11.45 3.99
N LEU A 77 7.35 10.46 4.75
CA LEU A 77 5.91 10.18 4.81
C LEU A 77 5.20 11.36 5.50
N PRO A 78 4.21 12.02 4.85
CA PRO A 78 3.60 13.24 5.36
C PRO A 78 3.07 13.11 6.79
N LYS A 79 3.19 14.19 7.56
CA LYS A 79 2.74 14.24 8.95
C LYS A 79 1.92 15.51 9.17
N TYR A 80 0.72 15.36 9.72
CA TYR A 80 -0.18 16.47 10.05
C TYR A 80 -0.75 16.32 11.47
N PRO A 81 -1.01 17.43 12.17
CA PRO A 81 -1.65 17.37 13.49
C PRO A 81 -2.98 16.64 13.45
N GLY A 82 -3.16 15.66 14.34
CA GLY A 82 -4.40 14.89 14.46
C GLY A 82 -4.63 13.83 13.38
N VAL A 83 -3.71 13.69 12.42
CA VAL A 83 -3.76 12.62 11.42
C VAL A 83 -3.00 11.38 11.91
N LYS A 84 -3.54 10.21 11.61
CA LYS A 84 -2.93 8.91 11.90
C LYS A 84 -2.80 8.06 10.64
N TRP A 85 -1.64 7.51 10.43
CA TRP A 85 -1.38 6.49 9.43
C TRP A 85 -1.67 5.10 9.97
N HIS A 86 -2.30 4.27 9.15
CA HIS A 86 -2.56 2.86 9.40
C HIS A 86 -2.00 2.07 8.22
N ALA A 87 -1.01 1.23 8.44
CA ALA A 87 -0.29 0.60 7.34
C ALA A 87 -0.17 -0.92 7.49
N ILE A 88 -0.29 -1.61 6.36
CA ILE A 88 0.20 -2.98 6.22
C ILE A 88 1.52 -2.97 5.46
N GLN A 89 2.32 -4.03 5.60
CA GLN A 89 3.47 -4.26 4.72
C GLN A 89 3.06 -4.95 3.42
N GLY A 90 3.81 -4.67 2.37
CA GLY A 90 3.72 -5.38 1.11
C GLY A 90 4.95 -6.24 0.82
N SER A 91 5.00 -6.78 -0.39
CA SER A 91 6.04 -7.73 -0.83
C SER A 91 7.44 -7.10 -0.88
N HIS A 92 7.54 -5.81 -1.22
CA HIS A 92 8.80 -5.08 -1.23
C HIS A 92 9.32 -4.84 0.18
N ASP A 93 8.47 -4.42 1.10
CA ASP A 93 8.83 -4.21 2.52
C ASP A 93 9.34 -5.50 3.16
N GLN A 94 8.79 -6.66 2.79
CA GLN A 94 9.18 -7.96 3.32
C GLN A 94 10.61 -8.36 2.94
N THR A 95 11.17 -7.81 1.88
CA THR A 95 12.57 -8.08 1.51
C THR A 95 13.53 -7.67 2.61
N HIS A 96 13.22 -6.63 3.39
CA HIS A 96 14.00 -6.23 4.55
C HIS A 96 13.95 -7.28 5.66
N GLN A 97 12.80 -7.91 5.87
CA GLN A 97 12.67 -8.98 6.84
C GLN A 97 13.46 -10.22 6.40
N PHE A 98 13.36 -10.62 5.13
CA PHE A 98 14.08 -11.78 4.60
C PHE A 98 15.59 -11.56 4.54
N ASN A 99 16.03 -10.37 4.18
CA ASN A 99 17.46 -10.08 4.01
C ASN A 99 18.16 -9.69 5.31
N TYR A 100 17.46 -9.02 6.23
CA TYR A 100 18.07 -8.35 7.39
C TYR A 100 17.35 -8.64 8.72
N GLY A 101 16.25 -9.39 8.73
CA GLY A 101 15.46 -9.65 9.94
C GLY A 101 14.67 -8.45 10.45
N VAL A 102 14.44 -7.42 9.61
CA VAL A 102 13.84 -6.15 10.02
C VAL A 102 12.44 -6.00 9.43
N VAL A 103 11.44 -5.76 10.27
CA VAL A 103 10.07 -5.43 9.87
C VAL A 103 9.96 -3.91 9.73
N LEU A 104 9.98 -3.41 8.48
CA LEU A 104 10.07 -1.97 8.17
C LEU A 104 8.96 -1.17 8.86
N ALA A 105 7.70 -1.55 8.68
CA ALA A 105 6.57 -0.79 9.22
C ALA A 105 6.53 -0.78 10.75
N ASP A 106 7.02 -1.83 11.41
CA ASP A 106 7.17 -1.88 12.86
C ASP A 106 8.25 -0.90 13.35
N GLU A 107 9.40 -0.82 12.64
CA GLU A 107 10.45 0.13 12.95
C GLU A 107 10.01 1.60 12.75
N VAL A 108 9.19 1.85 11.72
CA VAL A 108 8.57 3.17 11.52
C VAL A 108 7.62 3.50 12.68
N ALA A 109 6.75 2.55 13.07
CA ALA A 109 5.79 2.73 14.17
C ALA A 109 6.47 3.03 15.51
N LYS A 110 7.62 2.41 15.79
CA LYS A 110 8.41 2.69 17.01
C LYS A 110 8.92 4.14 17.08
N LYS A 111 9.13 4.79 15.94
CA LYS A 111 9.69 6.15 15.86
C LYS A 111 8.66 7.22 15.53
N ARG A 112 7.49 6.83 15.02
CA ARG A 112 6.41 7.73 14.61
C ARG A 112 5.13 7.41 15.37
N PRO A 113 4.75 8.19 16.38
CA PRO A 113 3.53 7.96 17.17
C PRO A 113 2.24 8.15 16.36
N ASP A 114 2.32 8.84 15.23
CA ASP A 114 1.24 9.01 14.27
C ASP A 114 1.13 7.87 13.26
N PHE A 115 1.94 6.81 13.40
CA PHE A 115 1.95 5.66 12.48
C PHE A 115 1.63 4.37 13.24
N GLU A 116 0.69 3.59 12.73
CA GLU A 116 0.29 2.30 13.27
C GLU A 116 0.56 1.18 12.26
N TYR A 117 1.33 0.20 12.68
CA TYR A 117 1.52 -1.03 11.91
C TYR A 117 0.40 -2.02 12.21
N LEU A 118 -0.41 -2.34 11.20
CA LEU A 118 -1.56 -3.22 11.33
C LEU A 118 -1.24 -4.69 11.08
N GLY A 119 -0.16 -4.98 10.38
CA GLY A 119 0.26 -6.35 10.06
C GLY A 119 0.87 -6.51 8.67
N GLN A 120 1.36 -7.72 8.41
CA GLN A 120 1.95 -8.11 7.15
C GLN A 120 0.85 -8.54 6.17
N ASP A 121 0.97 -8.18 4.90
CA ASP A 121 0.10 -8.55 3.78
C ASP A 121 -1.38 -8.24 3.95
N ARG A 122 -1.96 -8.46 5.14
CA ARG A 122 -3.40 -8.35 5.36
C ARG A 122 -3.74 -7.85 6.75
N ALA A 123 -4.72 -6.93 6.80
CA ALA A 123 -5.35 -6.51 8.04
C ALA A 123 -6.85 -6.30 7.83
N PHE A 124 -7.60 -6.32 8.94
CA PHE A 124 -9.02 -5.96 8.95
C PHE A 124 -9.23 -4.77 9.87
N VAL A 125 -9.92 -3.76 9.34
CA VAL A 125 -10.34 -2.58 10.10
C VAL A 125 -11.86 -2.48 10.08
N TYR A 126 -12.41 -1.76 11.05
CA TYR A 126 -13.86 -1.67 11.22
C TYR A 126 -14.30 -0.20 11.28
N PHE A 127 -15.27 0.15 10.45
CA PHE A 127 -15.97 1.43 10.47
C PHE A 127 -17.42 1.16 10.90
N GLY A 128 -17.67 1.27 12.19
CA GLY A 128 -18.92 0.75 12.76
C GLY A 128 -19.10 -0.74 12.45
N ASN A 129 -20.15 -1.11 11.74
CA ASN A 129 -20.43 -2.49 11.33
C ASN A 129 -19.80 -2.87 9.98
N CYS A 130 -19.10 -1.94 9.32
CA CYS A 130 -18.45 -2.21 8.05
C CYS A 130 -17.05 -2.79 8.28
N LYS A 131 -16.87 -4.08 8.03
CA LYS A 131 -15.58 -4.75 8.03
C LYS A 131 -14.88 -4.48 6.70
N VAL A 132 -13.69 -3.90 6.74
CA VAL A 132 -12.85 -3.59 5.59
C VAL A 132 -11.58 -4.42 5.65
N GLU A 133 -11.25 -5.08 4.55
CA GLU A 133 -9.98 -5.76 4.35
C GLU A 133 -9.00 -4.83 3.65
N LEU A 134 -7.81 -4.69 4.21
CA LEU A 134 -6.63 -4.15 3.57
C LEU A 134 -5.76 -5.34 3.18
N PHE A 135 -5.37 -5.43 1.92
CA PHE A 135 -4.64 -6.60 1.46
C PHE A 135 -3.58 -6.23 0.41
N HIS A 136 -2.37 -6.72 0.62
CA HIS A 136 -1.28 -6.61 -0.36
C HIS A 136 -0.93 -8.02 -0.85
N PRO A 137 -1.56 -8.48 -1.95
CA PRO A 137 -1.38 -9.85 -2.44
C PRO A 137 -0.01 -10.03 -3.09
N GLY A 138 0.50 -11.26 -3.06
CA GLY A 138 1.68 -11.63 -3.84
C GLY A 138 1.37 -12.02 -5.28
N GLY A 139 2.42 -12.16 -6.09
CA GLY A 139 2.37 -12.65 -7.48
C GLY A 139 1.82 -11.63 -8.49
N GLY A 140 2.09 -11.81 -9.77
CA GLY A 140 1.73 -10.87 -10.84
C GLY A 140 0.22 -10.68 -11.07
N THR A 141 -0.16 -9.71 -11.89
CA THR A 141 -1.55 -9.48 -12.32
C THR A 141 -2.03 -10.55 -13.32
N SER A 142 -3.34 -10.73 -13.42
CA SER A 142 -3.96 -11.43 -14.53
C SER A 142 -4.28 -10.46 -15.66
N ARG A 143 -4.32 -10.94 -16.90
CA ARG A 143 -4.79 -10.16 -18.05
C ARG A 143 -6.19 -9.58 -17.81
N ILE A 144 -7.07 -10.39 -17.20
CA ILE A 144 -8.40 -9.95 -16.76
C ILE A 144 -8.27 -9.56 -15.28
N LEU A 145 -8.40 -8.26 -14.97
CA LEU A 145 -8.17 -7.72 -13.64
C LEU A 145 -9.06 -8.32 -12.55
N SER A 146 -10.27 -8.77 -12.91
CA SER A 146 -11.20 -9.37 -11.96
C SER A 146 -10.85 -10.79 -11.52
N THR A 147 -10.04 -11.54 -12.28
CA THR A 147 -9.81 -12.98 -12.06
C THR A 147 -9.22 -13.27 -10.67
N LYS A 148 -8.08 -12.67 -10.34
CA LYS A 148 -7.44 -12.91 -9.04
C LYS A 148 -8.27 -12.41 -7.86
N PRO A 149 -8.84 -11.19 -7.91
CA PRO A 149 -9.77 -10.72 -6.91
C PRO A 149 -10.96 -11.65 -6.67
N GLN A 150 -11.62 -12.13 -7.72
CA GLN A 150 -12.75 -13.06 -7.61
C GLN A 150 -12.34 -14.38 -6.96
N ASN A 151 -11.25 -14.99 -7.44
CA ASN A 151 -10.72 -16.22 -6.85
C ASN A 151 -10.40 -16.05 -5.37
N GLY A 152 -9.81 -14.91 -4.98
CA GLY A 152 -9.53 -14.60 -3.59
C GLY A 152 -10.80 -14.51 -2.72
N ILE A 153 -11.88 -13.89 -3.25
CA ILE A 153 -13.17 -13.83 -2.55
C ILE A 153 -13.81 -15.22 -2.44
N ASP A 154 -13.71 -16.03 -3.48
CA ASP A 154 -14.28 -17.38 -3.49
C ASP A 154 -13.65 -18.29 -2.44
N GLN A 155 -12.36 -18.11 -2.19
CA GLN A 155 -11.61 -18.87 -1.19
C GLN A 155 -11.81 -18.36 0.25
N MET A 156 -12.44 -17.20 0.45
CA MET A 156 -12.72 -16.71 1.81
C MET A 156 -13.76 -17.58 2.51
N ALA A 157 -13.48 -17.95 3.74
CA ALA A 157 -14.42 -18.70 4.57
C ALA A 157 -15.73 -17.92 4.78
N SER A 158 -16.85 -18.64 4.76
CA SER A 158 -18.16 -18.06 5.04
C SER A 158 -18.18 -17.42 6.44
N GLY A 159 -18.80 -16.25 6.57
CA GLY A 159 -18.89 -15.49 7.83
C GLY A 159 -17.70 -14.62 8.16
N THR A 160 -16.55 -14.74 7.47
CA THR A 160 -15.39 -13.88 7.68
C THR A 160 -15.25 -12.79 6.62
N LYS A 161 -16.09 -12.80 5.61
CA LYS A 161 -16.00 -11.90 4.45
C LYS A 161 -16.15 -10.43 4.85
N PRO A 162 -15.29 -9.54 4.30
CA PRO A 162 -15.45 -8.11 4.49
C PRO A 162 -16.60 -7.56 3.63
N LYS A 163 -17.00 -6.32 3.89
CA LYS A 163 -17.89 -5.56 3.00
C LYS A 163 -17.11 -4.85 1.89
N LEU A 164 -15.88 -4.45 2.20
CA LEU A 164 -14.96 -3.80 1.28
C LEU A 164 -13.59 -4.48 1.40
N SER A 165 -12.96 -4.76 0.25
CA SER A 165 -11.58 -5.23 0.15
C SER A 165 -10.78 -4.24 -0.70
N ILE A 166 -9.74 -3.66 -0.13
CA ILE A 166 -8.83 -2.72 -0.80
C ILE A 166 -7.50 -3.43 -0.99
N ARG A 167 -7.02 -3.49 -2.24
CA ARG A 167 -5.83 -4.27 -2.60
C ARG A 167 -4.79 -3.43 -3.30
N GLY A 168 -3.57 -3.39 -2.78
CA GLY A 168 -2.36 -2.85 -3.41
C GLY A 168 -1.71 -3.80 -4.42
N HIS A 169 -0.42 -3.63 -4.66
CA HIS A 169 0.46 -4.49 -5.46
C HIS A 169 0.29 -4.42 -6.99
N TYR A 170 -0.91 -4.24 -7.47
CA TYR A 170 -1.17 -4.38 -8.90
C TYR A 170 -0.96 -3.09 -9.69
N HIS A 171 -0.84 -1.95 -9.03
CA HIS A 171 -0.71 -0.62 -9.65
C HIS A 171 -1.83 -0.35 -10.66
N LYS A 172 -3.07 -0.68 -10.28
CA LYS A 172 -4.24 -0.57 -11.15
C LYS A 172 -5.39 0.14 -10.44
N ILE A 173 -6.15 0.90 -11.19
CA ILE A 173 -7.45 1.43 -10.76
C ILE A 173 -8.52 0.47 -11.25
N TYR A 174 -9.18 -0.22 -10.33
CA TYR A 174 -10.25 -1.14 -10.69
C TYR A 174 -11.24 -1.27 -9.55
N TYR A 175 -12.51 -1.23 -9.85
CA TYR A 175 -13.62 -1.48 -8.92
C TYR A 175 -14.52 -2.58 -9.45
N MET A 176 -14.95 -3.44 -8.54
CA MET A 176 -16.00 -4.41 -8.82
C MET A 176 -16.83 -4.70 -7.57
N LEU A 177 -18.08 -5.07 -7.79
CA LEU A 177 -18.93 -5.70 -6.77
C LEU A 177 -19.04 -7.19 -7.12
N TYR A 178 -18.59 -8.04 -6.21
CA TYR A 178 -18.69 -9.49 -6.39
C TYR A 178 -19.08 -10.17 -5.10
N ARG A 179 -20.13 -10.98 -5.13
CA ARG A 179 -20.70 -11.69 -3.97
C ARG A 179 -20.94 -10.77 -2.77
N ASN A 180 -21.51 -9.59 -3.01
CA ASN A 180 -21.79 -8.54 -2.02
C ASN A 180 -20.53 -7.99 -1.33
N ILE A 181 -19.37 -8.11 -1.95
CA ILE A 181 -18.12 -7.49 -1.49
C ILE A 181 -17.71 -6.44 -2.52
N HIS A 182 -17.58 -5.20 -2.06
CA HIS A 182 -16.95 -4.14 -2.83
C HIS A 182 -15.45 -4.41 -2.87
N MET A 183 -14.84 -4.37 -4.05
CA MET A 183 -13.41 -4.57 -4.22
C MET A 183 -12.80 -3.42 -4.99
N LEU A 184 -11.71 -2.91 -4.45
CA LEU A 184 -10.88 -1.89 -5.07
C LEU A 184 -9.46 -2.43 -5.28
N LEU A 185 -8.91 -2.27 -6.48
CA LEU A 185 -7.47 -2.31 -6.68
C LEU A 185 -6.95 -0.89 -6.56
N ALA A 186 -5.98 -0.67 -5.69
CA ALA A 186 -5.40 0.63 -5.46
C ALA A 186 -4.37 0.97 -6.55
N PRO A 187 -4.36 2.25 -7.00
CA PRO A 187 -3.27 2.78 -7.79
C PRO A 187 -1.98 2.84 -6.96
N CYS A 188 -0.88 3.26 -7.59
CA CYS A 188 0.41 3.39 -6.95
C CYS A 188 0.90 4.85 -6.91
N ASN A 189 1.96 5.09 -6.13
CA ASN A 189 2.69 6.35 -6.07
C ASN A 189 4.14 6.19 -6.53
N VAL A 190 4.35 5.34 -7.52
CA VAL A 190 5.63 5.07 -8.16
C VAL A 190 5.45 5.13 -9.68
N ASP A 191 6.41 5.68 -10.39
CA ASP A 191 6.42 5.68 -11.85
C ASP A 191 6.81 4.30 -12.40
N GLN A 192 6.68 4.10 -13.70
CA GLN A 192 6.97 2.83 -14.34
C GLN A 192 8.47 2.49 -14.25
N SER A 193 8.80 1.47 -13.47
CA SER A 193 10.19 1.00 -13.33
C SER A 193 10.70 0.32 -14.60
N SER A 194 12.02 0.15 -14.73
CA SER A 194 12.64 -0.56 -15.87
C SER A 194 12.10 -1.99 -16.02
N PHE A 195 11.81 -2.66 -14.88
CA PHE A 195 11.16 -3.97 -14.89
C PHE A 195 9.75 -3.91 -15.50
N MET A 196 8.97 -2.91 -15.12
CA MET A 196 7.61 -2.74 -15.64
C MET A 196 7.63 -2.38 -17.13
N MET A 197 8.52 -1.48 -17.55
CA MET A 197 8.70 -1.12 -18.97
C MET A 197 9.07 -2.34 -19.81
N LYS A 198 10.07 -3.12 -19.35
CA LYS A 198 10.53 -4.31 -20.06
C LYS A 198 9.45 -5.38 -20.22
N ASN A 199 8.54 -5.48 -19.26
CA ASN A 199 7.46 -6.48 -19.26
C ASN A 199 6.12 -5.92 -19.74
N GLU A 200 6.11 -4.71 -20.32
CA GLU A 200 4.91 -4.03 -20.83
C GLU A 200 3.79 -3.95 -19.79
N LEU A 201 4.17 -3.75 -18.52
CA LEU A 201 3.24 -3.65 -17.41
C LEU A 201 2.82 -2.18 -17.24
N PRO A 202 1.57 -1.83 -17.55
CA PRO A 202 1.08 -0.48 -17.29
C PRO A 202 0.95 -0.26 -15.78
N ASN A 203 1.24 0.96 -15.30
CA ASN A 203 0.89 1.39 -13.97
C ASN A 203 -0.06 2.59 -14.01
N LEU A 204 -0.90 2.69 -12.98
CA LEU A 204 -1.82 3.81 -12.81
C LEU A 204 -1.52 4.47 -11.47
N MET A 205 -1.08 5.73 -11.54
CA MET A 205 -0.72 6.50 -10.35
C MET A 205 -1.93 7.25 -9.79
N GLY A 206 -1.98 7.39 -8.47
CA GLY A 206 -3.00 8.13 -7.75
C GLY A 206 -3.31 7.56 -6.38
N ASP A 207 -4.38 8.08 -5.78
CA ASP A 207 -4.85 7.72 -4.43
C ASP A 207 -6.37 7.69 -4.40
N TYR A 208 -6.95 7.08 -3.37
CA TYR A 208 -8.39 7.09 -3.18
C TYR A 208 -8.79 7.93 -1.97
N PHE A 209 -9.79 8.76 -2.19
CA PHE A 209 -10.61 9.37 -1.13
C PHE A 209 -11.89 8.55 -1.03
N LEU A 210 -12.06 7.82 0.06
CA LEU A 210 -13.20 6.91 0.24
C LEU A 210 -14.10 7.39 1.37
N THR A 211 -15.40 7.36 1.10
CA THR A 211 -16.44 7.55 2.12
C THR A 211 -17.06 6.19 2.44
N ILE A 212 -16.97 5.77 3.68
CA ILE A 212 -17.45 4.47 4.20
C ILE A 212 -18.61 4.70 5.17
#